data_a7ade07bb741e055610c29ef0e12a7e2
#
_entry.id   a7ade07bb741e055610c29ef0e12a7e2
#
_cell.length_a   1.000
_cell.length_b   1.000
_cell.length_c   1.000
_cell.angle_alpha   90.00
_cell.angle_beta   90.00
_cell.angle_gamma   90.00
#
_symmetry.space_group_name_H-M   'P 1'
#
loop_
_entity.id
_entity.type
_entity.pdbx_description
1 polymer ?
#
loop_
_entity_poly.entity_id
_entity_poly.type
_entity_poly.pdbx_seq_one_letter_code
_entity_poly.pdbx_strand_id
1 'polypeptide(L)'
;CMPEDISFVGHDKILRYEEITRIVQILAQRGITKVKITGGEPLVRHGCTDLIREIKKIPGIEMVTLTTNGILLQSMLPKLLEAGVDAVNVSLDTFQRARYEYLTGKDACEMVLAGIQDAYKSGIPLKLNCVPIEGENTDELSEFFSWAKRKQIAVRFIEMMPIGYGKTYKSVPSDEILRQFFEEYPDAYRLEKSLGNGPAVYYSAPGFAGEIGVIGAIHEKFCNTCNRIRLTSEGFLKLCLYSGEGLD
;
A
#
# COMPACT_ATOMS: atom_id res chain seq x y z
N CYS A 1 -3.10 1.56 11.81
CA CYS A 1 -4.05 2.64 12.02
C CYS A 1 -3.41 3.76 12.82
N MET A 2 -3.80 5.00 12.56
CA MET A 2 -3.26 6.14 13.29
C MET A 2 -3.97 6.27 14.64
N PRO A 3 -3.23 6.55 15.74
CA PRO A 3 -3.84 6.84 17.05
C PRO A 3 -4.78 8.03 16.96
N GLU A 4 -5.81 8.06 17.81
CA GLU A 4 -6.70 9.23 17.93
C GLU A 4 -5.98 10.46 18.47
N ASP A 5 -4.92 10.27 19.24
CA ASP A 5 -4.11 11.32 19.90
C ASP A 5 -2.97 11.88 19.03
N ILE A 6 -3.02 11.71 17.71
CA ILE A 6 -2.00 12.30 16.85
C ILE A 6 -2.12 13.82 16.88
N SER A 7 -1.07 14.47 17.37
CA SER A 7 -0.91 15.91 17.16
C SER A 7 -0.69 16.18 15.68
N PHE A 8 -1.66 16.84 15.04
CA PHE A 8 -1.50 17.26 13.66
C PHE A 8 -0.40 18.32 13.55
N VAL A 9 0.47 18.14 12.59
CA VAL A 9 1.47 19.16 12.24
C VAL A 9 0.76 20.38 11.67
N GLY A 10 1.15 21.57 12.09
CA GLY A 10 0.58 22.82 11.56
C GLY A 10 0.76 22.93 10.05
N HIS A 11 -0.20 23.56 9.38
CA HIS A 11 -0.17 23.73 7.93
C HIS A 11 1.05 24.48 7.41
N ASP A 12 1.62 25.36 8.23
CA ASP A 12 2.85 26.12 7.97
C ASP A 12 4.11 25.25 7.90
N LYS A 13 4.08 24.07 8.49
CA LYS A 13 5.17 23.09 8.51
C LYS A 13 5.06 22.00 7.45
N ILE A 14 3.94 21.97 6.74
CA ILE A 14 3.70 20.94 5.71
C ILE A 14 4.17 21.47 4.35
N LEU A 15 5.03 20.71 3.66
CA LEU A 15 5.48 21.03 2.31
C LEU A 15 4.31 21.32 1.38
N ARG A 16 4.42 22.40 0.64
CA ARG A 16 3.51 22.73 -0.47
C ARG A 16 3.78 21.80 -1.67
N TYR A 17 2.84 21.68 -2.56
CA TYR A 17 2.98 20.79 -3.72
C TYR A 17 4.12 21.23 -4.66
N GLU A 18 4.36 22.52 -4.79
CA GLU A 18 5.46 23.07 -5.56
C GLU A 18 6.83 22.66 -4.97
N GLU A 19 6.94 22.62 -3.64
CA GLU A 19 8.15 22.18 -2.94
C GLU A 19 8.36 20.67 -3.14
N ILE A 20 7.30 19.87 -3.01
CA ILE A 20 7.35 18.43 -3.28
C ILE A 20 7.78 18.18 -4.73
N THR A 21 7.16 18.88 -5.70
CA THR A 21 7.47 18.72 -7.12
C THR A 21 8.93 19.08 -7.41
N ARG A 22 9.45 20.16 -6.81
CA ARG A 22 10.86 20.56 -6.93
C ARG A 22 11.81 19.49 -6.37
N ILE A 23 11.51 18.93 -5.20
CA ILE A 23 12.31 17.85 -4.61
C ILE A 23 12.28 16.62 -5.52
N VAL A 24 11.12 16.23 -6.02
CA VAL A 24 10.98 15.08 -6.94
C VAL A 24 11.76 15.31 -8.23
N GLN A 25 11.79 16.53 -8.77
CA GLN A 25 12.62 16.89 -9.95
C GLN A 25 14.10 16.66 -9.70
N ILE A 26 14.60 17.10 -8.54
CA ILE A 26 16.00 16.89 -8.15
C ILE A 26 16.31 15.39 -8.01
N LEU A 27 15.41 14.63 -7.37
CA LEU A 27 15.56 13.20 -7.20
C LEU A 27 15.50 12.45 -8.53
N ALA A 28 14.64 12.87 -9.47
CA ALA A 28 14.55 12.30 -10.81
C ALA A 28 15.88 12.47 -11.58
N GLN A 29 16.54 13.63 -11.48
CA GLN A 29 17.86 13.86 -12.05
C GLN A 29 18.96 12.97 -11.44
N ARG A 30 18.70 12.39 -10.26
CA ARG A 30 19.57 11.44 -9.57
C ARG A 30 19.16 9.98 -9.77
N GLY A 31 18.23 9.71 -10.71
CA GLY A 31 17.85 8.36 -11.12
C GLY A 31 16.64 7.79 -10.38
N ILE A 32 15.89 8.57 -9.61
CA ILE A 32 14.59 8.13 -9.08
C ILE A 32 13.59 8.17 -10.23
N THR A 33 13.04 7.01 -10.59
CA THR A 33 12.09 6.87 -11.70
C THR A 33 10.66 6.61 -11.24
N LYS A 34 10.45 6.29 -9.96
CA LYS A 34 9.15 5.87 -9.46
C LYS A 34 8.79 6.56 -8.16
N VAL A 35 7.58 7.11 -8.12
CA VAL A 35 7.05 7.84 -6.97
C VAL A 35 5.82 7.12 -6.43
N LYS A 36 5.74 6.99 -5.12
CA LYS A 36 4.56 6.48 -4.43
C LYS A 36 3.98 7.57 -3.53
N ILE A 37 2.78 7.99 -3.82
CA ILE A 37 2.01 8.88 -2.97
C ILE A 37 1.37 8.06 -1.86
N THR A 38 1.65 8.43 -0.63
CA THR A 38 1.14 7.79 0.58
C THR A 38 1.11 8.84 1.70
N GLY A 39 0.91 8.43 2.94
CA GLY A 39 0.94 9.36 4.08
C GLY A 39 0.11 8.79 5.22
N GLY A 40 -0.73 9.59 5.86
CA GLY A 40 -1.93 9.10 6.51
C GLY A 40 -2.88 8.61 5.41
N GLU A 41 -3.81 9.46 4.99
CA GLU A 41 -4.61 9.19 3.79
C GLU A 41 -4.36 10.31 2.76
N PRO A 42 -3.72 10.01 1.63
CA PRO A 42 -3.34 11.04 0.66
C PRO A 42 -4.56 11.69 -0.03
N LEU A 43 -5.66 10.96 -0.19
CA LEU A 43 -6.85 11.46 -0.89
C LEU A 43 -7.64 12.52 -0.10
N VAL A 44 -7.41 12.66 1.21
CA VAL A 44 -8.01 13.76 2.00
C VAL A 44 -7.30 15.09 1.77
N ARG A 45 -6.06 15.07 1.30
CA ARG A 45 -5.33 16.30 1.03
C ARG A 45 -5.84 16.92 -0.28
N HIS A 46 -6.43 18.12 -0.16
CA HIS A 46 -6.96 18.86 -1.31
C HIS A 46 -5.89 19.00 -2.40
N GLY A 47 -6.26 18.77 -3.66
CA GLY A 47 -5.35 18.87 -4.81
C GLY A 47 -4.37 17.68 -4.96
N CYS A 48 -4.53 16.55 -4.25
CA CYS A 48 -3.67 15.39 -4.39
C CYS A 48 -3.55 14.90 -5.85
N THR A 49 -4.64 14.96 -6.62
CA THR A 49 -4.64 14.60 -8.04
C THR A 49 -3.83 15.57 -8.89
N ASP A 50 -3.76 16.84 -8.50
CA ASP A 50 -2.95 17.85 -9.22
C ASP A 50 -1.47 17.59 -8.97
N LEU A 51 -1.09 17.24 -7.73
CA LEU A 51 0.27 16.81 -7.42
C LEU A 51 0.67 15.58 -8.26
N ILE A 52 -0.19 14.57 -8.38
CA ILE A 52 0.07 13.40 -9.22
C ILE A 52 0.33 13.82 -10.66
N ARG A 53 -0.53 14.67 -11.22
CA ARG A 53 -0.41 15.20 -12.59
C ARG A 53 0.90 15.97 -12.80
N GLU A 54 1.31 16.79 -11.85
CA GLU A 54 2.58 17.53 -11.95
C GLU A 54 3.79 16.59 -11.84
N ILE A 55 3.77 15.62 -10.94
CA ILE A 55 4.85 14.64 -10.83
C ILE A 55 4.98 13.79 -12.11
N LYS A 56 3.86 13.43 -12.75
CA LYS A 56 3.87 12.67 -14.02
C LYS A 56 4.52 13.43 -15.17
N LYS A 57 4.56 14.76 -15.13
CA LYS A 57 5.21 15.59 -16.16
C LYS A 57 6.73 15.68 -15.97
N ILE A 58 7.27 15.25 -14.84
CA ILE A 58 8.71 15.38 -14.55
C ILE A 58 9.50 14.40 -15.42
N PRO A 59 10.46 14.88 -16.25
CA PRO A 59 11.31 14.01 -17.03
C PRO A 59 12.07 13.01 -16.15
N GLY A 60 12.05 11.73 -16.54
CA GLY A 60 12.68 10.65 -15.79
C GLY A 60 11.73 9.95 -14.79
N ILE A 61 10.57 10.50 -14.48
CA ILE A 61 9.55 9.78 -13.71
C ILE A 61 8.73 8.89 -14.64
N GLU A 62 8.87 7.60 -14.46
CA GLU A 62 8.19 6.56 -15.24
C GLU A 62 6.86 6.16 -14.64
N MET A 63 6.78 6.14 -13.28
CA MET A 63 5.62 5.60 -12.58
C MET A 63 5.25 6.42 -11.35
N VAL A 64 3.96 6.77 -11.24
CA VAL A 64 3.38 7.37 -10.03
C VAL A 64 2.26 6.47 -9.51
N THR A 65 2.42 5.95 -8.30
CA THR A 65 1.47 5.04 -7.67
C THR A 65 0.88 5.64 -6.41
N LEU A 66 -0.30 5.18 -6.03
CA LEU A 66 -1.01 5.62 -4.84
C LEU A 66 -1.18 4.48 -3.84
N THR A 67 -1.07 4.76 -2.53
CA THR A 67 -1.54 3.87 -1.47
C THR A 67 -2.59 4.61 -0.65
N THR A 68 -3.77 4.05 -0.53
CA THR A 68 -4.94 4.65 0.11
C THR A 68 -5.67 3.66 1.02
N ASN A 69 -6.40 4.16 2.00
CA ASN A 69 -7.36 3.36 2.78
C ASN A 69 -8.62 3.00 1.98
N GLY A 70 -8.80 3.57 0.78
CA GLY A 70 -9.89 3.25 -0.14
C GLY A 70 -11.21 3.98 0.09
N ILE A 71 -11.41 4.69 1.20
CA ILE A 71 -12.70 5.33 1.52
C ILE A 71 -13.11 6.35 0.44
N LEU A 72 -12.16 7.15 -0.03
CA LEU A 72 -12.41 8.15 -1.08
C LEU A 72 -12.13 7.64 -2.50
N LEU A 73 -11.72 6.38 -2.65
CA LEU A 73 -11.27 5.85 -3.93
C LEU A 73 -12.36 5.93 -5.00
N GLN A 74 -13.58 5.50 -4.68
CA GLN A 74 -14.70 5.51 -5.64
C GLN A 74 -14.94 6.93 -6.21
N SER A 75 -15.07 7.92 -5.34
CA SER A 75 -15.37 9.29 -5.75
C SER A 75 -14.21 9.98 -6.47
N MET A 76 -12.97 9.60 -6.14
CA MET A 76 -11.76 10.21 -6.69
C MET A 76 -11.21 9.48 -7.92
N LEU A 77 -11.66 8.27 -8.20
CA LEU A 77 -11.13 7.41 -9.26
C LEU A 77 -11.09 8.09 -10.64
N PRO A 78 -12.14 8.77 -11.12
CA PRO A 78 -12.08 9.45 -12.42
C PRO A 78 -10.96 10.51 -12.48
N LYS A 79 -10.78 11.30 -11.42
CA LYS A 79 -9.72 12.31 -11.33
C LYS A 79 -8.32 11.70 -11.23
N LEU A 80 -8.19 10.55 -10.55
CA LEU A 80 -6.93 9.81 -10.46
C LEU A 80 -6.50 9.26 -11.82
N LEU A 81 -7.44 8.71 -12.58
CA LEU A 81 -7.19 8.22 -13.94
C LEU A 81 -6.79 9.37 -14.87
N GLU A 82 -7.52 10.50 -14.82
CA GLU A 82 -7.19 11.72 -15.58
C GLU A 82 -5.80 12.28 -15.19
N ALA A 83 -5.44 12.22 -13.92
CA ALA A 83 -4.13 12.66 -13.44
C ALA A 83 -2.99 11.74 -13.88
N GLY A 84 -3.30 10.55 -14.41
CA GLY A 84 -2.32 9.59 -14.93
C GLY A 84 -1.67 8.73 -13.84
N VAL A 85 -2.40 8.40 -12.75
CA VAL A 85 -1.90 7.44 -11.77
C VAL A 85 -1.73 6.07 -12.43
N ASP A 86 -0.57 5.43 -12.23
CA ASP A 86 -0.22 4.18 -12.91
C ASP A 86 -0.70 2.92 -12.16
N ALA A 87 -0.88 2.98 -10.85
CA ALA A 87 -1.39 1.88 -10.06
C ALA A 87 -1.90 2.36 -8.71
N VAL A 88 -2.86 1.63 -8.16
CA VAL A 88 -3.43 1.90 -6.83
C VAL A 88 -3.18 0.70 -5.91
N ASN A 89 -2.75 0.97 -4.67
CA ASN A 89 -2.74 -0.01 -3.60
C ASN A 89 -3.80 0.39 -2.58
N VAL A 90 -4.69 -0.52 -2.24
CA VAL A 90 -5.71 -0.30 -1.22
C VAL A 90 -5.37 -1.11 0.01
N SER A 91 -5.38 -0.46 1.18
CA SER A 91 -5.26 -1.14 2.47
C SER A 91 -6.63 -1.69 2.87
N LEU A 92 -6.73 -3.00 3.01
CA LEU A 92 -7.94 -3.70 3.42
C LEU A 92 -7.54 -4.89 4.29
N ASP A 93 -7.86 -4.84 5.58
CA ASP A 93 -7.48 -5.87 6.55
C ASP A 93 -8.59 -6.88 6.81
N THR A 94 -9.83 -6.61 6.36
CA THR A 94 -11.00 -7.47 6.52
C THR A 94 -12.09 -7.13 5.51
N PHE A 95 -12.90 -8.12 5.13
CA PHE A 95 -14.13 -7.94 4.34
C PHE A 95 -15.37 -7.77 5.22
N GLN A 96 -15.27 -8.02 6.53
CA GLN A 96 -16.39 -7.98 7.46
C GLN A 96 -16.60 -6.57 7.99
N ARG A 97 -17.79 -5.97 7.80
CA ARG A 97 -18.14 -4.61 8.20
C ARG A 97 -17.86 -4.33 9.68
N ALA A 98 -18.32 -5.22 10.57
CA ALA A 98 -18.14 -5.03 12.01
C ALA A 98 -16.66 -5.06 12.42
N ARG A 99 -15.87 -5.97 11.82
CA ARG A 99 -14.43 -6.07 12.06
C ARG A 99 -13.69 -4.88 11.44
N TYR A 100 -14.10 -4.42 10.27
CA TYR A 100 -13.53 -3.21 9.64
C TYR A 100 -13.73 -1.99 10.54
N GLU A 101 -14.94 -1.79 11.07
CA GLU A 101 -15.25 -0.70 12.01
C GLU A 101 -14.41 -0.81 13.29
N TYR A 102 -14.30 -2.00 13.85
CA TYR A 102 -13.47 -2.26 15.03
C TYR A 102 -11.98 -1.93 14.79
N LEU A 103 -11.41 -2.42 13.68
CA LEU A 103 -9.98 -2.23 13.37
C LEU A 103 -9.62 -0.80 12.94
N THR A 104 -10.55 -0.09 12.31
CA THR A 104 -10.27 1.21 11.67
C THR A 104 -10.90 2.39 12.40
N GLY A 105 -11.87 2.16 13.30
CA GLY A 105 -12.69 3.19 13.93
C GLY A 105 -13.67 3.85 12.96
N LYS A 106 -13.94 3.26 11.79
CA LYS A 106 -14.81 3.83 10.75
C LYS A 106 -15.74 2.79 10.15
N ASP A 107 -17.03 3.08 10.09
CA ASP A 107 -18.01 2.27 9.37
C ASP A 107 -17.97 2.60 7.86
N ALA A 108 -16.94 2.14 7.17
CA ALA A 108 -16.69 2.47 5.76
C ALA A 108 -16.35 1.25 4.89
N CYS A 109 -16.52 0.03 5.38
CA CYS A 109 -16.17 -1.20 4.68
C CYS A 109 -16.78 -1.26 3.27
N GLU A 110 -18.09 -1.03 3.16
CA GLU A 110 -18.81 -1.07 1.88
C GLU A 110 -18.30 -0.03 0.88
N MET A 111 -17.96 1.17 1.36
CA MET A 111 -17.38 2.22 0.51
C MET A 111 -16.02 1.80 -0.07
N VAL A 112 -15.19 1.18 0.75
CA VAL A 112 -13.88 0.68 0.34
C VAL A 112 -14.04 -0.45 -0.69
N LEU A 113 -14.92 -1.41 -0.44
CA LEU A 113 -15.20 -2.51 -1.36
C LEU A 113 -15.76 -2.02 -2.69
N ALA A 114 -16.66 -1.02 -2.67
CA ALA A 114 -17.17 -0.38 -3.88
C ALA A 114 -16.04 0.33 -4.65
N GLY A 115 -15.16 1.07 -3.96
CA GLY A 115 -14.00 1.72 -4.57
C GLY A 115 -13.02 0.72 -5.19
N ILE A 116 -12.76 -0.41 -4.54
CA ILE A 116 -11.94 -1.51 -5.08
C ILE A 116 -12.60 -2.09 -6.35
N GLN A 117 -13.91 -2.32 -6.32
CA GLN A 117 -14.62 -2.88 -7.46
C GLN A 117 -14.62 -1.93 -8.67
N ASP A 118 -14.77 -0.63 -8.46
CA ASP A 118 -14.73 0.36 -9.54
C ASP A 118 -13.30 0.54 -10.08
N ALA A 119 -12.29 0.55 -9.21
CA ALA A 119 -10.90 0.54 -9.64
C ALA A 119 -10.56 -0.72 -10.47
N TYR A 120 -11.03 -1.90 -10.04
CA TYR A 120 -10.86 -3.13 -10.79
C TYR A 120 -11.52 -3.07 -12.18
N LYS A 121 -12.76 -2.57 -12.27
CA LYS A 121 -13.47 -2.40 -13.54
C LYS A 121 -12.81 -1.38 -14.48
N SER A 122 -12.15 -0.37 -13.93
CA SER A 122 -11.43 0.63 -14.74
C SER A 122 -10.18 0.08 -15.44
N GLY A 123 -9.73 -1.14 -15.06
CA GLY A 123 -8.52 -1.75 -15.60
C GLY A 123 -7.21 -1.20 -15.03
N ILE A 124 -7.26 -0.26 -14.06
CA ILE A 124 -6.03 0.22 -13.41
C ILE A 124 -5.36 -0.92 -12.63
N PRO A 125 -4.03 -1.06 -12.73
CA PRO A 125 -3.29 -2.02 -11.90
C PRO A 125 -3.61 -1.81 -10.41
N LEU A 126 -4.18 -2.84 -9.78
CA LEU A 126 -4.69 -2.79 -8.42
C LEU A 126 -4.00 -3.83 -7.53
N LYS A 127 -3.66 -3.42 -6.32
CA LYS A 127 -3.16 -4.33 -5.29
C LYS A 127 -3.92 -4.10 -3.99
N LEU A 128 -4.23 -5.17 -3.29
CA LEU A 128 -4.71 -5.11 -1.91
C LEU A 128 -3.56 -5.35 -0.95
N ASN A 129 -3.48 -4.57 0.10
CA ASN A 129 -2.58 -4.78 1.23
C ASN A 129 -3.40 -5.20 2.44
N CYS A 130 -3.08 -6.33 3.00
CA CYS A 130 -3.63 -6.80 4.27
C CYS A 130 -2.48 -6.95 5.27
N VAL A 131 -2.69 -6.51 6.50
CA VAL A 131 -1.82 -6.80 7.62
C VAL A 131 -2.50 -7.87 8.47
N PRO A 132 -2.05 -9.13 8.41
CA PRO A 132 -2.61 -10.21 9.23
C PRO A 132 -2.26 -9.99 10.70
N ILE A 133 -3.28 -10.11 11.55
CA ILE A 133 -3.20 -9.94 13.01
C ILE A 133 -3.75 -11.21 13.65
N GLU A 134 -2.93 -11.89 14.45
CA GLU A 134 -3.34 -13.13 15.12
C GLU A 134 -4.56 -12.90 16.01
N GLY A 135 -5.58 -13.75 15.84
CA GLY A 135 -6.84 -13.66 16.58
C GLY A 135 -7.83 -12.60 16.09
N GLU A 136 -7.44 -11.76 15.12
CA GLU A 136 -8.32 -10.68 14.65
C GLU A 136 -8.87 -10.95 13.23
N ASN A 137 -8.01 -11.26 12.25
CA ASN A 137 -8.41 -11.38 10.84
C ASN A 137 -7.78 -12.56 10.10
N THR A 138 -7.09 -13.45 10.79
CA THR A 138 -6.46 -14.64 10.18
C THR A 138 -7.46 -15.66 9.66
N ASP A 139 -8.67 -15.65 10.16
CA ASP A 139 -9.78 -16.48 9.67
C ASP A 139 -10.29 -16.08 8.28
N GLU A 140 -9.90 -14.88 7.78
CA GLU A 140 -10.29 -14.38 6.46
C GLU A 140 -9.19 -14.62 5.38
N LEU A 141 -8.05 -15.25 5.69
CA LEU A 141 -6.97 -15.46 4.72
C LEU A 141 -7.45 -16.20 3.46
N SER A 142 -8.27 -17.24 3.61
CA SER A 142 -8.84 -17.99 2.48
C SER A 142 -9.75 -17.13 1.60
N GLU A 143 -10.45 -16.14 2.17
CA GLU A 143 -11.24 -15.20 1.39
C GLU A 143 -10.34 -14.28 0.55
N PHE A 144 -9.26 -13.78 1.11
CA PHE A 144 -8.24 -13.03 0.36
C PHE A 144 -7.61 -13.86 -0.75
N PHE A 145 -7.28 -15.13 -0.51
CA PHE A 145 -6.81 -16.05 -1.56
C PHE A 145 -7.83 -16.22 -2.67
N SER A 146 -9.09 -16.39 -2.30
CA SER A 146 -10.20 -16.52 -3.23
C SER A 146 -10.40 -15.25 -4.09
N TRP A 147 -10.13 -14.06 -3.54
CA TRP A 147 -10.15 -12.81 -4.31
C TRP A 147 -9.06 -12.79 -5.38
N ALA A 148 -7.81 -13.14 -5.03
CA ALA A 148 -6.73 -13.25 -6.00
C ALA A 148 -7.01 -14.34 -7.05
N LYS A 149 -7.64 -15.45 -6.66
CA LYS A 149 -8.04 -16.50 -7.60
C LYS A 149 -9.02 -15.99 -8.65
N ARG A 150 -10.06 -15.24 -8.22
CA ARG A 150 -11.13 -14.79 -9.13
C ARG A 150 -10.86 -13.49 -9.86
N LYS A 151 -9.91 -12.68 -9.41
CA LYS A 151 -9.65 -11.33 -9.92
C LYS A 151 -8.18 -11.15 -10.23
N GLN A 152 -7.88 -10.43 -11.29
CA GLN A 152 -6.51 -10.03 -11.63
C GLN A 152 -6.02 -8.92 -10.67
N ILE A 153 -5.90 -9.27 -9.40
CA ILE A 153 -5.48 -8.39 -8.30
C ILE A 153 -4.37 -9.10 -7.53
N ALA A 154 -3.28 -8.42 -7.26
CA ALA A 154 -2.27 -8.93 -6.34
C ALA A 154 -2.67 -8.61 -4.89
N VAL A 155 -2.97 -9.64 -4.10
CA VAL A 155 -3.21 -9.51 -2.66
C VAL A 155 -1.89 -9.68 -1.93
N ARG A 156 -1.50 -8.69 -1.12
CA ARG A 156 -0.23 -8.69 -0.39
C ARG A 156 -0.47 -8.72 1.12
N PHE A 157 0.06 -9.71 1.74
CA PHE A 157 0.12 -9.83 3.20
C PHE A 157 1.42 -9.21 3.69
N ILE A 158 1.30 -8.24 4.58
CA ILE A 158 2.43 -7.47 5.10
C ILE A 158 2.58 -7.81 6.58
N GLU A 159 3.73 -8.36 6.93
CA GLU A 159 4.04 -8.62 8.33
C GLU A 159 3.99 -7.33 9.14
N MET A 160 3.28 -7.35 10.26
CA MET A 160 3.11 -6.18 11.11
C MET A 160 4.44 -5.82 11.78
N MET A 161 4.85 -4.57 11.56
CA MET A 161 6.03 -4.03 12.24
C MET A 161 5.66 -3.53 13.65
N PRO A 162 6.53 -3.66 14.66
CA PRO A 162 6.28 -3.20 16.03
C PRO A 162 6.47 -1.68 16.14
N ILE A 163 5.68 -0.92 15.37
CA ILE A 163 5.68 0.54 15.30
C ILE A 163 4.29 1.04 15.72
N GLY A 164 4.23 2.04 16.58
CA GLY A 164 2.96 2.57 17.06
C GLY A 164 2.09 1.49 17.70
N TYR A 165 0.84 1.41 17.32
CA TYR A 165 -0.10 0.37 17.77
C TYR A 165 0.28 -1.06 17.38
N GLY A 166 1.10 -1.23 16.34
CA GLY A 166 1.61 -2.56 15.99
C GLY A 166 2.38 -3.27 17.10
N LYS A 167 2.78 -2.55 18.16
CA LYS A 167 3.41 -3.12 19.35
C LYS A 167 2.45 -3.90 20.25
N THR A 168 1.15 -3.63 20.15
CA THR A 168 0.10 -4.23 21.00
C THR A 168 -0.52 -5.48 20.42
N TYR A 169 -0.27 -5.73 19.12
CA TYR A 169 -0.82 -6.86 18.40
C TYR A 169 0.25 -7.91 18.12
N LYS A 170 -0.19 -9.14 17.96
CA LYS A 170 0.69 -10.24 17.56
C LYS A 170 0.71 -10.38 16.05
N SER A 171 1.90 -10.23 15.47
CA SER A 171 2.13 -10.37 14.03
C SER A 171 2.03 -11.84 13.61
N VAL A 172 1.53 -12.06 12.40
CA VAL A 172 1.54 -13.37 11.74
C VAL A 172 2.74 -13.42 10.80
N PRO A 173 3.67 -14.37 10.96
CA PRO A 173 4.81 -14.53 10.07
C PRO A 173 4.40 -14.89 8.65
N SER A 174 5.20 -14.48 7.67
CA SER A 174 4.94 -14.75 6.25
C SER A 174 4.88 -16.24 5.91
N ASP A 175 5.68 -17.06 6.56
CA ASP A 175 5.71 -18.52 6.37
C ASP A 175 4.42 -19.21 6.84
N GLU A 176 3.77 -18.71 7.89
CA GLU A 176 2.48 -19.22 8.33
C GLU A 176 1.37 -18.94 7.32
N ILE A 177 1.37 -17.74 6.75
CA ILE A 177 0.42 -17.39 5.68
C ILE A 177 0.64 -18.27 4.45
N LEU A 178 1.91 -18.49 4.08
CA LEU A 178 2.26 -19.36 2.96
C LEU A 178 1.92 -20.82 3.24
N ARG A 179 2.12 -21.30 4.47
CA ARG A 179 1.72 -22.65 4.87
C ARG A 179 0.23 -22.86 4.61
N GLN A 180 -0.63 -21.94 5.09
CA GLN A 180 -2.07 -22.03 4.83
C GLN A 180 -2.40 -21.95 3.34
N PHE A 181 -1.70 -21.09 2.58
CA PHE A 181 -1.89 -20.98 1.14
C PHE A 181 -1.54 -22.28 0.42
N PHE A 182 -0.42 -22.93 0.76
CA PHE A 182 -0.02 -24.21 0.15
C PHE A 182 -0.88 -25.38 0.62
N GLU A 183 -1.43 -25.35 1.83
CA GLU A 183 -2.41 -26.35 2.29
C GLU A 183 -3.72 -26.27 1.48
N GLU A 184 -4.19 -25.06 1.17
CA GLU A 184 -5.42 -24.85 0.38
C GLU A 184 -5.19 -25.04 -1.13
N TYR A 185 -3.99 -24.73 -1.62
CA TYR A 185 -3.58 -24.83 -3.02
C TYR A 185 -2.25 -25.59 -3.13
N PRO A 186 -2.27 -26.94 -3.11
CA PRO A 186 -1.03 -27.74 -3.08
C PRO A 186 -0.13 -27.58 -4.30
N ASP A 187 -0.71 -27.21 -5.45
CA ASP A 187 0.03 -26.95 -6.70
C ASP A 187 0.50 -25.49 -6.83
N ALA A 188 0.44 -24.70 -5.75
CA ALA A 188 0.90 -23.33 -5.76
C ALA A 188 2.44 -23.28 -5.94
N TYR A 189 2.91 -22.20 -6.56
CA TYR A 189 4.32 -22.00 -6.88
C TYR A 189 4.75 -20.55 -6.71
N ARG A 190 6.03 -20.36 -6.47
CA ARG A 190 6.65 -19.05 -6.40
C ARG A 190 6.84 -18.48 -7.80
N LEU A 191 6.54 -17.18 -7.96
CA LEU A 191 6.80 -16.45 -9.19
C LEU A 191 8.24 -15.91 -9.20
N GLU A 192 8.94 -16.10 -10.30
CA GLU A 192 10.29 -15.55 -10.52
C GLU A 192 10.28 -14.03 -10.78
N LYS A 193 9.12 -13.48 -11.17
CA LYS A 193 8.98 -12.05 -11.50
C LYS A 193 8.56 -11.22 -10.29
N SER A 194 9.07 -10.01 -10.19
CA SER A 194 8.58 -9.00 -9.26
C SER A 194 7.43 -8.20 -9.89
N LEU A 195 6.36 -7.96 -9.12
CA LEU A 195 5.23 -7.12 -9.54
C LEU A 195 5.39 -5.70 -9.00
N GLY A 196 6.31 -4.94 -9.55
CA GLY A 196 6.64 -3.57 -9.14
C GLY A 196 7.95 -3.49 -8.35
N ASN A 197 8.14 -2.43 -7.57
CA ASN A 197 9.42 -2.13 -6.89
C ASN A 197 9.43 -2.46 -5.40
N GLY A 198 8.40 -3.11 -4.90
CA GLY A 198 8.31 -3.50 -3.50
C GLY A 198 9.09 -4.78 -3.20
N PRO A 199 9.32 -5.09 -1.92
CA PRO A 199 10.04 -6.28 -1.48
C PRO A 199 9.17 -7.53 -1.46
N ALA A 200 7.93 -7.47 -1.94
CA ALA A 200 7.02 -8.60 -1.91
C ALA A 200 7.53 -9.75 -2.78
N VAL A 201 7.52 -10.94 -2.21
CA VAL A 201 7.68 -12.21 -2.94
C VAL A 201 6.29 -12.69 -3.33
N TYR A 202 6.13 -13.10 -4.58
CA TYR A 202 4.82 -13.45 -5.12
C TYR A 202 4.69 -14.95 -5.40
N TYR A 203 3.47 -15.43 -5.23
CA TYR A 203 3.06 -16.80 -5.47
C TYR A 203 1.77 -16.83 -6.27
N SER A 204 1.54 -17.93 -6.99
CA SER A 204 0.30 -18.20 -7.72
C SER A 204 -0.01 -19.69 -7.66
N ALA A 205 -1.20 -20.05 -8.14
CA ALA A 205 -1.61 -21.44 -8.29
C ALA A 205 -2.38 -21.62 -9.59
N PRO A 206 -2.52 -22.84 -10.13
CA PRO A 206 -3.34 -23.10 -11.31
C PRO A 206 -4.75 -22.55 -11.15
N GLY A 207 -5.23 -21.79 -12.15
CA GLY A 207 -6.54 -21.16 -12.14
C GLY A 207 -6.63 -19.83 -11.38
N PHE A 208 -5.52 -19.30 -10.88
CA PHE A 208 -5.48 -17.94 -10.33
C PHE A 208 -5.40 -16.89 -11.45
N ALA A 209 -6.24 -15.87 -11.34
CA ALA A 209 -6.19 -14.69 -12.22
C ALA A 209 -5.18 -13.63 -11.70
N GLY A 210 -5.01 -13.55 -10.41
CA GLY A 210 -4.07 -12.65 -9.72
C GLY A 210 -3.02 -13.42 -8.92
N GLU A 211 -2.37 -12.75 -7.99
CA GLU A 211 -1.23 -13.28 -7.23
C GLU A 211 -1.38 -13.05 -5.71
N ILE A 212 -0.74 -13.92 -4.94
CA ILE A 212 -0.53 -13.76 -3.51
C ILE A 212 0.89 -13.26 -3.28
N GLY A 213 1.04 -12.15 -2.58
CA GLY A 213 2.32 -11.59 -2.20
C GLY A 213 2.54 -11.63 -0.71
N VAL A 214 3.77 -11.87 -0.26
CA VAL A 214 4.15 -11.73 1.15
C VAL A 214 5.29 -10.73 1.30
N ILE A 215 5.27 -9.96 2.40
CA ILE A 215 6.30 -9.00 2.76
C ILE A 215 6.71 -9.29 4.21
N GLY A 216 7.79 -10.04 4.39
CA GLY A 216 8.41 -10.31 5.68
C GLY A 216 9.17 -9.08 6.18
N ALA A 217 8.52 -8.23 6.95
CA ALA A 217 9.13 -6.99 7.42
C ALA A 217 10.03 -7.18 8.65
N ILE A 218 9.88 -8.28 9.39
CA ILE A 218 10.60 -8.59 10.62
C ILE A 218 11.50 -9.82 10.43
N HIS A 219 10.92 -10.94 9.97
CA HIS A 219 11.63 -12.22 9.91
C HIS A 219 12.45 -12.37 8.62
N GLU A 220 11.97 -11.83 7.50
CA GLU A 220 12.66 -11.85 6.21
C GLU A 220 13.14 -10.45 5.82
N LYS A 221 14.11 -9.91 6.58
CA LYS A 221 14.62 -8.54 6.36
C LYS A 221 15.17 -8.36 4.95
N PHE A 222 14.49 -7.53 4.16
CA PHE A 222 14.90 -7.14 2.80
C PHE A 222 15.75 -5.86 2.75
N CYS A 223 16.40 -5.48 3.86
CA CYS A 223 17.17 -4.24 3.97
C CYS A 223 18.27 -4.12 2.91
N ASN A 224 18.95 -5.22 2.61
CA ASN A 224 20.06 -5.26 1.63
C ASN A 224 19.61 -5.01 0.18
N THR A 225 18.33 -5.20 -0.12
CA THR A 225 17.73 -4.97 -1.44
C THR A 225 16.76 -3.78 -1.47
N CYS A 226 16.68 -3.04 -0.36
CA CYS A 226 15.76 -1.92 -0.24
C CYS A 226 16.26 -0.72 -1.07
N ASN A 227 15.44 -0.31 -2.04
CA ASN A 227 15.71 0.80 -2.95
C ASN A 227 14.78 2.00 -2.72
N ARG A 228 14.30 2.19 -1.47
CA ARG A 228 13.29 3.21 -1.17
C ARG A 228 13.82 4.29 -0.25
N ILE A 229 13.49 5.52 -0.56
CA ILE A 229 13.58 6.68 0.30
C ILE A 229 12.18 7.26 0.54
N ARG A 230 11.99 8.03 1.58
CA ARG A 230 10.72 8.63 1.95
C ARG A 230 10.87 10.10 2.26
N LEU A 231 10.09 10.92 1.59
CA LEU A 231 9.92 12.32 1.95
C LEU A 231 8.73 12.43 2.90
N THR A 232 8.95 12.97 4.10
CA THR A 232 7.87 13.24 5.04
C THR A 232 7.09 14.50 4.64
N SER A 233 5.92 14.72 5.26
CA SER A 233 5.13 15.93 5.01
C SER A 233 5.85 17.22 5.40
N GLU A 234 6.83 17.15 6.28
CA GLU A 234 7.62 18.29 6.81
C GLU A 234 8.93 18.52 6.05
N GLY A 235 9.25 17.69 5.05
CA GLY A 235 10.47 17.85 4.24
C GLY A 235 11.61 16.92 4.61
N PHE A 236 11.51 16.16 5.70
CA PHE A 236 12.59 15.26 6.09
C PHE A 236 12.67 14.03 5.15
N LEU A 237 13.85 13.79 4.59
CA LEU A 237 14.11 12.67 3.69
C LEU A 237 14.64 11.47 4.49
N LYS A 238 13.76 10.52 4.79
CA LYS A 238 14.09 9.27 5.52
C LYS A 238 14.63 8.19 4.60
N LEU A 239 15.71 7.56 5.03
CA LEU A 239 16.30 6.41 4.33
C LEU A 239 15.56 5.09 4.66
N CYS A 240 14.95 5.00 5.84
CA CYS A 240 14.23 3.82 6.30
C CYS A 240 12.93 4.20 7.00
N LEU A 241 11.91 3.33 6.94
CA LEU A 241 10.67 3.53 7.69
C LEU A 241 10.91 3.38 9.21
N TYR A 242 11.76 2.45 9.58
CA TYR A 242 12.02 2.06 10.96
C TYR A 242 13.04 2.96 11.67
N SER A 243 14.09 3.41 10.96
CA SER A 243 15.11 4.29 11.56
C SER A 243 14.69 5.76 11.53
N GLY A 244 15.20 6.53 12.48
CA GLY A 244 15.09 7.98 12.49
C GLY A 244 16.10 8.69 11.59
N GLU A 245 16.97 7.94 10.90
CA GLU A 245 18.05 8.51 10.08
C GLU A 245 17.52 9.11 8.78
N GLY A 246 18.07 10.24 8.38
CA GLY A 246 17.70 10.94 7.16
C GLY A 246 18.35 12.30 7.05
N LEU A 247 17.83 13.12 6.14
CA LEU A 247 18.27 14.48 5.84
C LEU A 247 17.09 15.44 6.01
N ASP A 248 17.34 16.58 6.60
CA ASP A 248 16.40 17.68 6.72
C ASP A 248 16.62 18.68 5.57
#